data_738816e91e9936782ab180ae05e5d13a
#
_entry.id   738816e91e9936782ab180ae05e5d13a
#
_cell.length_a   1.000
_cell.length_b   1.000
_cell.length_c   1.000
_cell.angle_alpha   90.00
_cell.angle_beta   90.00
_cell.angle_gamma   90.00
#
_symmetry.space_group_name_H-M   'P 1'
#
loop_
_entity.id
_entity.type
_entity.pdbx_description
1 polymer ?
#
loop_
_entity_poly.entity_id
_entity_poly.type
_entity_poly.pdbx_seq_one_letter_code
_entity_poly.pdbx_strand_id
1 'polypeptide(L)'
;MSQLKLSDGRNFEYEDNGVKSDQAILFLHGTPSADKLWSKWLPQVTECLAIAASRAGYGKSDRHKGRTVADDLADQQALLDNFHIKEFVSIGWSGGGPHSINMTRDPRSKGALTLAGVGEWGHADLDFLADMGPENEEEFGEALKGEAAIAAWMSKNAPVYKNISGPEIIEAFGGL
;
A
#
# COMPACT_ATOMS: atom_id res chain seq x y z
N MET A 1 1.41 17.20 2.09
CA MET A 1 0.91 16.03 2.84
C MET A 1 -0.37 16.46 3.52
N SER A 2 -1.40 15.75 3.27
CA SER A 2 -2.74 16.00 3.81
C SER A 2 -3.13 14.89 4.78
N GLN A 3 -4.05 15.18 5.68
CA GLN A 3 -4.60 14.18 6.60
C GLN A 3 -6.12 14.27 6.59
N LEU A 4 -6.77 13.12 6.53
CA LEU A 4 -8.21 12.97 6.73
C LEU A 4 -8.46 12.44 8.14
N LYS A 5 -9.45 13.02 8.83
CA LYS A 5 -9.95 12.48 10.09
C LYS A 5 -11.02 11.45 9.79
N LEU A 6 -10.75 10.19 10.11
CA LEU A 6 -11.72 9.10 9.95
C LEU A 6 -12.81 9.16 11.03
N SER A 7 -13.92 8.49 10.80
CA SER A 7 -15.08 8.49 11.71
C SER A 7 -14.78 7.87 13.09
N ASP A 8 -13.79 6.98 13.17
CA ASP A 8 -13.33 6.36 14.41
C ASP A 8 -12.28 7.20 15.16
N GLY A 9 -11.95 8.37 14.62
CA GLY A 9 -11.01 9.30 15.22
C GLY A 9 -9.55 9.12 14.80
N ARG A 10 -9.22 8.12 13.97
CA ARG A 10 -7.86 7.97 13.42
C ARG A 10 -7.55 9.07 12.40
N ASN A 11 -6.28 9.47 12.32
CA ASN A 11 -5.78 10.29 11.22
C ASN A 11 -5.32 9.36 10.09
N PHE A 12 -5.61 9.74 8.86
CA PHE A 12 -5.27 9.00 7.66
C PHE A 12 -4.51 9.90 6.71
N GLU A 13 -3.21 9.64 6.53
CA GLU A 13 -2.32 10.45 5.68
C GLU A 13 -2.50 10.10 4.22
N TYR A 14 -2.49 11.12 3.36
CA TYR A 14 -2.55 10.95 1.92
C TYR A 14 -1.84 12.08 1.15
N GLU A 15 -1.56 11.81 -0.12
CA GLU A 15 -1.17 12.77 -1.13
C GLU A 15 -2.11 12.67 -2.33
N ASP A 16 -2.27 13.77 -3.06
CA ASP A 16 -3.02 13.82 -4.31
C ASP A 16 -2.34 14.76 -5.31
N ASN A 17 -2.76 14.69 -6.58
CA ASN A 17 -2.24 15.54 -7.65
C ASN A 17 -2.96 16.90 -7.78
N GLY A 18 -3.96 17.18 -6.96
CA GLY A 18 -4.74 18.42 -6.96
C GLY A 18 -5.75 18.56 -8.10
N VAL A 19 -5.87 17.59 -9.00
CA VAL A 19 -6.84 17.61 -10.09
C VAL A 19 -8.27 17.48 -9.54
N LYS A 20 -9.17 18.35 -9.99
CA LYS A 20 -10.60 18.30 -9.61
C LYS A 20 -11.34 17.40 -10.57
N SER A 21 -11.78 16.23 -10.09
CA SER A 21 -12.49 15.23 -10.86
C SER A 21 -13.37 14.39 -9.92
N ASP A 22 -14.45 13.82 -10.45
CA ASP A 22 -15.24 12.79 -9.77
C ASP A 22 -14.80 11.37 -10.17
N GLN A 23 -13.73 11.27 -10.97
CA GLN A 23 -13.03 10.04 -11.30
C GLN A 23 -11.64 10.04 -10.69
N ALA A 24 -11.16 8.88 -10.23
CA ALA A 24 -9.86 8.76 -9.58
C ALA A 24 -9.06 7.52 -9.99
N ILE A 25 -7.73 7.65 -9.86
CA ILE A 25 -6.81 6.51 -9.71
C ILE A 25 -6.35 6.49 -8.26
N LEU A 26 -6.64 5.39 -7.57
CA LEU A 26 -6.22 5.15 -6.18
C LEU A 26 -4.97 4.28 -6.16
N PHE A 27 -3.87 4.82 -5.66
CA PHE A 27 -2.59 4.13 -5.56
C PHE A 27 -2.37 3.57 -4.15
N LEU A 28 -2.05 2.28 -4.07
CA LEU A 28 -1.88 1.53 -2.83
C LEU A 28 -0.44 1.01 -2.74
N HIS A 29 0.26 1.45 -1.71
CA HIS A 29 1.69 1.17 -1.51
C HIS A 29 1.96 -0.27 -1.03
N GLY A 30 3.17 -0.76 -1.23
CA GLY A 30 3.67 -2.05 -0.75
C GLY A 30 3.97 -2.10 0.75
N THR A 31 4.73 -3.09 1.16
CA THR A 31 5.20 -3.28 2.55
C THR A 31 6.69 -3.61 2.54
N PRO A 32 7.51 -2.91 3.33
CA PRO A 32 7.22 -1.68 4.07
C PRO A 32 7.26 -0.45 3.15
N SER A 33 6.24 0.41 3.21
CA SER A 33 6.19 1.63 2.39
C SER A 33 5.13 2.61 2.92
N ALA A 34 4.86 3.71 2.18
CA ALA A 34 3.86 4.72 2.48
C ALA A 34 3.40 5.40 1.18
N ASP A 35 2.50 6.39 1.28
CA ASP A 35 2.03 7.22 0.16
C ASP A 35 3.17 7.78 -0.70
N LYS A 36 4.30 8.10 -0.08
CA LYS A 36 5.51 8.65 -0.73
C LYS A 36 6.06 7.83 -1.89
N LEU A 37 5.83 6.53 -1.92
CA LEU A 37 6.16 5.68 -3.05
C LEU A 37 5.64 6.26 -4.37
N TRP A 38 4.46 6.85 -4.33
CA TRP A 38 3.72 7.31 -5.50
C TRP A 38 3.91 8.78 -5.83
N SER A 39 4.61 9.57 -4.99
CA SER A 39 4.74 11.03 -5.13
C SER A 39 5.25 11.47 -6.50
N LYS A 40 6.10 10.67 -7.17
CA LYS A 40 6.60 10.97 -8.52
C LYS A 40 5.62 10.62 -9.63
N TRP A 41 4.65 9.75 -9.35
CA TRP A 41 3.66 9.27 -10.32
C TRP A 41 2.39 10.13 -10.30
N LEU A 42 1.97 10.61 -9.14
CA LEU A 42 0.74 11.41 -9.00
C LEU A 42 0.69 12.59 -9.97
N PRO A 43 1.73 13.43 -10.13
CA PRO A 43 1.69 14.57 -11.05
C PRO A 43 1.65 14.19 -12.54
N GLN A 44 1.93 12.94 -12.89
CA GLN A 44 1.89 12.45 -14.27
C GLN A 44 0.47 12.12 -14.72
N VAL A 45 -0.45 11.95 -13.78
CA VAL A 45 -1.88 11.76 -14.05
C VAL A 45 -2.51 13.15 -14.15
N THR A 46 -2.96 13.53 -15.34
CA THR A 46 -3.50 14.86 -15.62
C THR A 46 -5.00 14.88 -15.88
N GLU A 47 -5.59 13.74 -16.24
CA GLU A 47 -6.99 13.62 -16.69
C GLU A 47 -7.99 13.41 -15.55
N CYS A 48 -7.54 12.91 -14.40
CA CYS A 48 -8.38 12.63 -13.24
C CYS A 48 -7.62 12.83 -11.93
N LEU A 49 -8.33 12.70 -10.81
CA LEU A 49 -7.69 12.75 -9.50
C LEU A 49 -6.81 11.51 -9.29
N ALA A 50 -5.55 11.71 -8.95
CA ALA A 50 -4.65 10.65 -8.51
C ALA A 50 -4.44 10.79 -7.00
N ILE A 51 -4.68 9.73 -6.25
CA ILE A 51 -4.62 9.74 -4.77
C ILE A 51 -3.75 8.56 -4.32
N ALA A 52 -2.87 8.81 -3.37
CA ALA A 52 -2.13 7.78 -2.65
C ALA A 52 -2.28 7.99 -1.15
N ALA A 53 -2.64 6.95 -0.42
CA ALA A 53 -2.75 7.01 1.04
C ALA A 53 -1.75 6.08 1.71
N SER A 54 -1.24 6.50 2.87
CA SER A 54 -0.53 5.61 3.79
C SER A 54 -1.55 4.78 4.56
N ARG A 55 -1.56 3.45 4.36
CA ARG A 55 -2.47 2.56 5.11
C ARG A 55 -2.26 2.69 6.61
N ALA A 56 -3.27 2.32 7.39
CA ALA A 56 -3.23 2.38 8.86
C ALA A 56 -1.93 1.76 9.42
N GLY A 57 -1.19 2.55 10.21
CA GLY A 57 0.08 2.18 10.80
C GLY A 57 1.31 2.48 9.94
N TYR A 58 1.16 3.00 8.72
CA TYR A 58 2.26 3.45 7.85
C TYR A 58 2.27 4.98 7.73
N GLY A 59 3.43 5.55 7.39
CA GLY A 59 3.59 6.99 7.29
C GLY A 59 3.19 7.68 8.59
N LYS A 60 2.28 8.65 8.48
CA LYS A 60 1.67 9.33 9.63
C LYS A 60 0.21 8.93 9.87
N SER A 61 -0.25 7.86 9.24
CA SER A 61 -1.56 7.28 9.52
C SER A 61 -1.56 6.58 10.86
N ASP A 62 -2.60 6.83 11.65
CA ASP A 62 -2.76 6.18 12.94
C ASP A 62 -2.96 4.67 12.78
N ARG A 63 -2.53 3.92 13.78
CA ARG A 63 -2.62 2.48 13.79
C ARG A 63 -4.05 1.99 13.95
N HIS A 64 -4.43 0.98 13.19
CA HIS A 64 -5.65 0.19 13.39
C HIS A 64 -5.24 -1.21 13.84
N LYS A 65 -5.20 -1.43 15.17
CA LYS A 65 -4.71 -2.68 15.73
C LYS A 65 -5.59 -3.87 15.32
N GLY A 66 -4.98 -4.94 14.87
CA GLY A 66 -5.68 -6.16 14.47
C GLY A 66 -6.38 -6.09 13.12
N ARG A 67 -6.17 -5.01 12.34
CA ARG A 67 -6.77 -4.89 11.01
C ARG A 67 -6.33 -6.01 10.07
N THR A 68 -7.22 -6.36 9.18
CA THR A 68 -6.98 -7.24 8.02
C THR A 68 -6.90 -6.42 6.73
N VAL A 69 -6.65 -7.08 5.59
CA VAL A 69 -6.78 -6.46 4.27
C VAL A 69 -8.21 -5.93 4.02
N ALA A 70 -9.21 -6.67 4.50
CA ALA A 70 -10.62 -6.30 4.33
C ALA A 70 -10.98 -4.96 5.01
N ASP A 71 -10.36 -4.67 6.15
CA ASP A 71 -10.66 -3.46 6.94
C ASP A 71 -10.15 -2.18 6.27
N ASP A 72 -9.13 -2.27 5.40
CA ASP A 72 -8.60 -1.12 4.66
C ASP A 72 -9.64 -0.51 3.70
N LEU A 73 -10.64 -1.30 3.26
CA LEU A 73 -11.70 -0.83 2.38
C LEU A 73 -12.41 0.41 2.96
N ALA A 74 -12.76 0.38 4.23
CA ALA A 74 -13.49 1.48 4.87
C ALA A 74 -12.65 2.77 4.96
N ASP A 75 -11.35 2.66 5.23
CA ASP A 75 -10.45 3.80 5.30
C ASP A 75 -10.30 4.46 3.90
N GLN A 76 -10.14 3.65 2.85
CA GLN A 76 -10.05 4.12 1.47
C GLN A 76 -11.39 4.70 0.97
N GLN A 77 -12.51 4.09 1.34
CA GLN A 77 -13.85 4.62 1.03
C GLN A 77 -14.04 6.02 1.63
N ALA A 78 -13.66 6.22 2.89
CA ALA A 78 -13.74 7.52 3.52
C ALA A 78 -12.92 8.58 2.77
N LEU A 79 -11.75 8.19 2.23
CA LEU A 79 -10.93 9.08 1.42
C LEU A 79 -11.60 9.41 0.08
N LEU A 80 -12.13 8.42 -0.63
CA LEU A 80 -12.88 8.62 -1.87
C LEU A 80 -14.13 9.48 -1.67
N ASP A 81 -14.84 9.31 -0.55
CA ASP A 81 -16.00 10.10 -0.17
C ASP A 81 -15.65 11.57 0.10
N ASN A 82 -14.51 11.81 0.76
CA ASN A 82 -14.01 13.16 1.02
C ASN A 82 -13.72 13.94 -0.29
N PHE A 83 -13.35 13.23 -1.36
CA PHE A 83 -13.14 13.80 -2.68
C PHE A 83 -14.38 13.72 -3.60
N HIS A 84 -15.50 13.20 -3.11
CA HIS A 84 -16.75 13.01 -3.87
C HIS A 84 -16.58 12.15 -5.13
N ILE A 85 -15.72 11.13 -5.06
CA ILE A 85 -15.42 10.25 -6.20
C ILE A 85 -16.60 9.36 -6.49
N LYS A 86 -16.98 9.30 -7.77
CA LYS A 86 -18.06 8.45 -8.30
C LYS A 86 -17.56 7.18 -8.98
N GLU A 87 -16.38 7.25 -9.57
CA GLU A 87 -15.76 6.12 -10.26
C GLU A 87 -14.24 6.13 -10.00
N PHE A 88 -13.65 4.95 -9.82
CA PHE A 88 -12.21 4.84 -9.68
C PHE A 88 -11.67 3.51 -10.19
N VAL A 89 -10.38 3.49 -10.50
CA VAL A 89 -9.57 2.28 -10.59
C VAL A 89 -8.53 2.30 -9.47
N SER A 90 -8.13 1.12 -9.00
CA SER A 90 -7.08 1.00 -7.99
C SER A 90 -5.83 0.33 -8.56
N ILE A 91 -4.66 0.80 -8.14
CA ILE A 91 -3.36 0.25 -8.52
C ILE A 91 -2.60 -0.07 -7.24
N GLY A 92 -2.24 -1.34 -7.03
CA GLY A 92 -1.50 -1.80 -5.87
C GLY A 92 -0.15 -2.40 -6.25
N TRP A 93 0.90 -2.00 -5.56
CA TRP A 93 2.24 -2.57 -5.73
C TRP A 93 2.60 -3.49 -4.57
N SER A 94 3.17 -4.69 -4.86
CA SER A 94 3.64 -5.65 -3.85
C SER A 94 2.54 -5.95 -2.83
N GLY A 95 2.77 -5.74 -1.53
CA GLY A 95 1.77 -5.84 -0.47
C GLY A 95 0.55 -4.93 -0.63
N GLY A 96 0.56 -3.98 -1.56
CA GLY A 96 -0.62 -3.20 -1.96
C GLY A 96 -1.56 -3.93 -2.92
N GLY A 97 -1.09 -5.00 -3.56
CA GLY A 97 -1.88 -5.79 -4.52
C GLY A 97 -3.18 -6.33 -3.93
N PRO A 98 -3.18 -7.08 -2.81
CA PRO A 98 -4.39 -7.54 -2.15
C PRO A 98 -5.34 -6.41 -1.77
N HIS A 99 -4.80 -5.26 -1.37
CA HIS A 99 -5.59 -4.07 -1.05
C HIS A 99 -6.27 -3.50 -2.28
N SER A 100 -5.58 -3.45 -3.45
CA SER A 100 -6.21 -2.98 -4.69
C SER A 100 -7.33 -3.91 -5.14
N ILE A 101 -7.16 -5.23 -5.04
CA ILE A 101 -8.21 -6.19 -5.31
C ILE A 101 -9.39 -5.99 -4.34
N ASN A 102 -9.12 -5.80 -3.04
CA ASN A 102 -10.17 -5.54 -2.05
C ASN A 102 -11.02 -4.31 -2.39
N MET A 103 -10.46 -3.30 -3.07
CA MET A 103 -11.20 -2.13 -3.52
C MET A 103 -12.27 -2.44 -4.58
N THR A 104 -12.19 -3.57 -5.29
CA THR A 104 -13.24 -3.98 -6.24
C THR A 104 -14.58 -4.30 -5.57
N ARG A 105 -14.62 -4.40 -4.25
CA ARG A 105 -15.85 -4.55 -3.46
C ARG A 105 -16.64 -3.24 -3.32
N ASP A 106 -16.02 -2.11 -3.61
CA ASP A 106 -16.71 -0.83 -3.68
C ASP A 106 -17.46 -0.72 -5.03
N PRO A 107 -18.77 -0.38 -5.02
CA PRO A 107 -19.56 -0.31 -6.26
C PRO A 107 -19.08 0.75 -7.25
N ARG A 108 -18.28 1.71 -6.82
CA ARG A 108 -17.66 2.74 -7.68
C ARG A 108 -16.44 2.22 -8.44
N SER A 109 -15.88 1.07 -8.04
CA SER A 109 -14.69 0.51 -8.68
C SER A 109 -14.97 0.07 -10.11
N LYS A 110 -14.08 0.45 -11.02
CA LYS A 110 -14.08 -0.01 -12.42
C LYS A 110 -13.05 -1.12 -12.66
N GLY A 111 -12.21 -1.38 -11.70
CA GLY A 111 -11.20 -2.44 -11.75
C GLY A 111 -10.02 -2.20 -10.83
N ALA A 112 -9.16 -3.21 -10.75
CA ALA A 112 -7.92 -3.17 -9.99
C ALA A 112 -6.76 -3.69 -10.83
N LEU A 113 -5.59 -3.08 -10.67
CA LEU A 113 -4.32 -3.53 -11.21
C LEU A 113 -3.39 -3.88 -10.05
N THR A 114 -2.77 -5.05 -10.12
CA THR A 114 -1.69 -5.42 -9.19
C THR A 114 -0.35 -5.46 -9.93
N LEU A 115 0.64 -4.83 -9.35
CA LEU A 115 2.02 -4.84 -9.83
C LEU A 115 2.86 -5.63 -8.82
N ALA A 116 3.38 -6.80 -9.22
CA ALA A 116 4.11 -7.71 -8.34
C ALA A 116 3.37 -7.97 -7.00
N GLY A 117 2.04 -8.14 -7.08
CA GLY A 117 1.19 -8.34 -5.89
C GLY A 117 1.37 -9.72 -5.29
N VAL A 118 1.24 -9.82 -3.97
CA VAL A 118 1.28 -11.09 -3.25
C VAL A 118 -0.07 -11.79 -3.30
N GLY A 119 -0.05 -13.13 -3.31
CA GLY A 119 -1.24 -13.96 -3.25
C GLY A 119 -1.78 -14.16 -1.82
N GLU A 120 -2.72 -15.08 -1.66
CA GLU A 120 -3.29 -15.45 -0.38
C GLU A 120 -2.40 -16.47 0.34
N TRP A 121 -1.97 -16.12 1.56
CA TRP A 121 -1.26 -17.08 2.41
C TRP A 121 -2.13 -18.27 2.75
N GLY A 122 -1.56 -19.49 2.57
CA GLY A 122 -2.25 -20.74 2.91
C GLY A 122 -3.26 -21.24 1.88
N HIS A 123 -3.34 -20.59 0.71
CA HIS A 123 -4.12 -21.13 -0.41
C HIS A 123 -3.53 -22.46 -0.90
N ALA A 124 -4.39 -23.47 -1.11
CA ALA A 124 -3.95 -24.84 -1.39
C ALA A 124 -3.13 -24.98 -2.69
N ASP A 125 -3.40 -24.12 -3.68
CA ASP A 125 -2.76 -24.17 -4.99
C ASP A 125 -1.60 -23.17 -5.12
N LEU A 126 -1.17 -22.54 -4.00
CA LEU A 126 -0.12 -21.53 -3.99
C LEU A 126 0.96 -21.90 -2.98
N ASP A 127 2.17 -22.19 -3.47
CA ASP A 127 3.38 -22.13 -2.63
C ASP A 127 3.78 -20.66 -2.48
N PHE A 128 3.29 -20.03 -1.39
CA PHE A 128 3.34 -18.59 -1.20
C PHE A 128 4.76 -18.01 -1.20
N LEU A 129 5.73 -18.76 -0.69
CA LEU A 129 7.12 -18.29 -0.58
C LEU A 129 8.00 -18.70 -1.78
N ALA A 130 7.51 -19.56 -2.65
CA ALA A 130 8.30 -20.04 -3.79
C ALA A 130 8.75 -18.86 -4.68
N ASP A 131 10.05 -18.83 -4.95
CA ASP A 131 10.70 -17.86 -5.85
C ASP A 131 10.55 -16.36 -5.45
N MET A 132 10.17 -16.08 -4.20
CA MET A 132 10.09 -14.69 -3.70
C MET A 132 11.44 -14.04 -3.42
N GLY A 133 12.50 -14.84 -3.34
CA GLY A 133 13.84 -14.39 -2.94
C GLY A 133 14.03 -14.28 -1.42
N PRO A 134 15.28 -14.38 -0.95
CA PRO A 134 15.58 -14.64 0.46
C PRO A 134 15.10 -13.53 1.42
N GLU A 135 15.10 -12.27 0.99
CA GLU A 135 14.63 -11.17 1.84
C GLU A 135 13.13 -11.25 2.11
N ASN A 136 12.33 -11.53 1.07
CA ASN A 136 10.89 -11.69 1.22
C ASN A 136 10.56 -12.95 2.03
N GLU A 137 11.29 -14.05 1.80
CA GLU A 137 11.12 -15.28 2.59
C GLU A 137 11.37 -15.04 4.08
N GLU A 138 12.42 -14.27 4.42
CA GLU A 138 12.71 -13.89 5.81
C GLU A 138 11.62 -12.97 6.37
N GLU A 139 11.22 -11.91 5.67
CA GLU A 139 10.19 -10.97 6.10
C GLU A 139 8.86 -11.67 6.37
N PHE A 140 8.36 -12.43 5.42
CA PHE A 140 7.11 -13.17 5.59
C PHE A 140 7.23 -14.26 6.67
N GLY A 141 8.39 -14.94 6.75
CA GLY A 141 8.66 -15.90 7.82
C GLY A 141 8.59 -15.27 9.22
N GLU A 142 9.10 -14.05 9.39
CA GLU A 142 8.96 -13.32 10.65
C GLU A 142 7.53 -12.82 10.88
N ALA A 143 6.84 -12.37 9.83
CA ALA A 143 5.43 -11.96 9.95
C ALA A 143 4.52 -13.10 10.43
N LEU A 144 4.77 -14.33 9.99
CA LEU A 144 4.02 -15.52 10.41
C LEU A 144 4.23 -15.89 11.89
N LYS A 145 5.34 -15.49 12.49
CA LYS A 145 5.59 -15.66 13.94
C LYS A 145 4.81 -14.63 14.78
N GLY A 146 4.25 -13.60 14.15
CA GLY A 146 3.40 -12.59 14.76
C GLY A 146 4.05 -11.21 14.88
N GLU A 147 3.28 -10.27 15.40
CA GLU A 147 3.61 -8.84 15.41
C GLU A 147 4.97 -8.52 16.06
N ALA A 148 5.29 -9.16 17.18
CA ALA A 148 6.54 -8.88 17.88
C ALA A 148 7.79 -9.28 17.06
N ALA A 149 7.70 -10.41 16.34
CA ALA A 149 8.80 -10.89 15.51
C ALA A 149 9.04 -9.99 14.31
N ILE A 150 7.97 -9.68 13.54
CA ILE A 150 8.11 -8.78 12.38
C ILE A 150 8.53 -7.36 12.80
N ALA A 151 8.07 -6.84 13.93
CA ALA A 151 8.50 -5.53 14.44
C ALA A 151 9.99 -5.52 14.80
N ALA A 152 10.50 -6.59 15.40
CA ALA A 152 11.92 -6.74 15.69
C ALA A 152 12.76 -6.82 14.41
N TRP A 153 12.30 -7.60 13.43
CA TRP A 153 12.94 -7.72 12.11
C TRP A 153 12.99 -6.37 11.38
N MET A 154 11.87 -5.65 11.30
CA MET A 154 11.78 -4.32 10.69
C MET A 154 12.72 -3.33 11.38
N SER A 155 12.78 -3.33 12.72
CA SER A 155 13.66 -2.45 13.49
C SER A 155 15.14 -2.73 13.23
N LYS A 156 15.51 -3.99 13.05
CA LYS A 156 16.89 -4.42 12.73
C LYS A 156 17.29 -3.97 11.32
N ASN A 157 16.39 -4.07 10.34
CA ASN A 157 16.68 -3.82 8.93
C ASN A 157 16.46 -2.34 8.51
N ALA A 158 15.62 -1.59 9.22
CA ALA A 158 15.33 -0.19 8.90
C ALA A 158 16.58 0.71 8.72
N PRO A 159 17.68 0.57 9.50
CA PRO A 159 18.90 1.37 9.29
C PRO A 159 19.56 1.10 7.93
N VAL A 160 19.49 -0.13 7.41
CA VAL A 160 20.03 -0.50 6.09
C VAL A 160 19.27 0.25 5.01
N TYR A 161 17.95 0.13 5.00
CA TYR A 161 17.09 0.80 4.01
C TYR A 161 17.16 2.32 4.08
N LYS A 162 17.37 2.89 5.27
CA LYS A 162 17.50 4.35 5.45
C LYS A 162 18.76 4.93 4.80
N ASN A 163 19.83 4.14 4.77
CA ASN A 163 21.16 4.61 4.36
C ASN A 163 21.59 4.09 2.98
N ILE A 164 20.83 3.18 2.37
CA ILE A 164 21.13 2.61 1.06
C ILE A 164 21.02 3.68 -0.02
N SER A 165 22.01 3.78 -0.87
CA SER A 165 22.02 4.69 -2.03
C SER A 165 21.25 4.10 -3.22
N GLY A 166 20.88 4.98 -4.18
CA GLY A 166 20.23 4.52 -5.42
C GLY A 166 21.04 3.47 -6.19
N PRO A 167 22.36 3.62 -6.40
CA PRO A 167 23.20 2.59 -7.03
C PRO A 167 23.18 1.25 -6.29
N GLU A 168 23.28 1.26 -4.96
CA GLU A 168 23.22 0.04 -4.14
C GLU A 168 21.86 -0.66 -4.23
N ILE A 169 20.76 0.10 -4.33
CA ILE A 169 19.43 -0.46 -4.60
C ILE A 169 19.41 -1.16 -5.95
N ILE A 170 19.92 -0.52 -7.00
CA ILE A 170 19.96 -1.09 -8.36
C ILE A 170 20.79 -2.38 -8.37
N GLU A 171 21.93 -2.40 -7.69
CA GLU A 171 22.78 -3.57 -7.56
C GLU A 171 22.07 -4.72 -6.81
N ALA A 172 21.38 -4.40 -5.71
CA ALA A 172 20.62 -5.38 -4.90
C ALA A 172 19.48 -6.03 -5.72
N PHE A 173 18.87 -5.29 -6.65
CA PHE A 173 17.84 -5.82 -7.55
C PHE A 173 18.38 -6.38 -8.86
N GLY A 174 19.69 -6.70 -8.94
CA GLY A 174 20.29 -7.40 -10.07
C GLY A 174 20.60 -6.52 -11.27
N GLY A 175 20.69 -5.21 -11.10
CA GLY A 175 21.14 -4.30 -12.16
C GLY A 175 20.10 -4.06 -13.24
N LEU A 176 18.83 -3.91 -12.87
CA LEU A 176 17.70 -3.57 -13.76
C LEU A 176 17.92 -2.25 -14.54
#